data_e26e42376ce9c58fb68f9a187993b2de
#
_entry.id   e26e42376ce9c58fb68f9a187993b2de
#
_cell.length_a   1.000
_cell.length_b   1.000
_cell.length_c   1.000
_cell.angle_alpha   90.00
_cell.angle_beta   90.00
_cell.angle_gamma   90.00
#
_symmetry.space_group_name_H-M   'P 1'
#
loop_
_entity.id
_entity.type
_entity.pdbx_description
1 polymer ?
#
loop_
_entity_poly.entity_id
_entity_poly.type
_entity_poly.pdbx_seq_one_letter_code
_entity_poly.pdbx_strand_id
1 'polypeptide(L)'
;MPEGDPSDEPGAETIAGLGNRKNDFFIKALDSEGIDAYPGAISLVEKLADLGIPMAVVSSSRNAAPVLAEAGLTDWFEMVVDGVVAERENLAGKPDPACFLYAAEVLGIDPADAVVVEDALSGVEAGAAGGFGMVVGIDRGAGADELLAAGADLVVEDCGELL
;
A
#
# COMPACT_ATOMS: atom_id res chain seq x y z
N MET A 1 -10.10 -8.06 -24.60
CA MET A 1 -10.79 -8.87 -23.57
C MET A 1 -11.88 -8.01 -22.97
N PRO A 2 -13.11 -8.48 -22.81
CA PRO A 2 -14.18 -7.71 -22.18
C PRO A 2 -13.87 -7.48 -20.69
N GLU A 3 -14.39 -6.39 -20.11
CA GLU A 3 -14.19 -6.08 -18.69
C GLU A 3 -14.75 -7.17 -17.77
N GLY A 4 -15.93 -7.67 -18.08
CA GLY A 4 -16.65 -8.66 -17.28
C GLY A 4 -17.33 -8.04 -16.07
N ASP A 5 -17.91 -8.91 -15.23
CA ASP A 5 -18.54 -8.57 -13.95
C ASP A 5 -17.57 -8.90 -12.79
N PRO A 6 -17.49 -8.11 -11.72
CA PRO A 6 -16.66 -8.44 -10.55
C PRO A 6 -16.89 -9.83 -9.96
N SER A 7 -18.10 -10.41 -10.18
CA SER A 7 -18.45 -11.76 -9.75
C SER A 7 -18.11 -12.87 -10.74
N ASP A 8 -17.45 -12.56 -11.86
CA ASP A 8 -17.08 -13.58 -12.86
C ASP A 8 -16.24 -14.70 -12.25
N GLU A 9 -16.56 -15.94 -12.62
CA GLU A 9 -15.78 -17.11 -12.20
C GLU A 9 -14.30 -16.97 -12.63
N PRO A 10 -13.34 -17.47 -11.84
CA PRO A 10 -11.91 -17.40 -12.16
C PRO A 10 -11.50 -18.01 -13.51
N GLY A 11 -12.37 -18.81 -14.12
CA GLY A 11 -12.20 -19.39 -15.45
C GLY A 11 -12.71 -18.54 -16.60
N ALA A 12 -13.43 -17.44 -16.34
CA ALA A 12 -13.99 -16.59 -17.37
C ALA A 12 -12.90 -15.84 -18.15
N GLU A 13 -13.09 -15.70 -19.47
CA GLU A 13 -12.18 -14.95 -20.35
C GLU A 13 -12.49 -13.44 -20.34
N THR A 14 -12.53 -12.84 -19.13
CA THR A 14 -12.76 -11.43 -18.87
C THR A 14 -11.64 -10.86 -18.00
N ILE A 15 -11.50 -9.54 -17.95
CA ILE A 15 -10.53 -8.87 -17.05
C ILE A 15 -10.85 -9.21 -15.60
N ALA A 16 -12.14 -9.18 -15.22
CA ALA A 16 -12.61 -9.55 -13.88
C ALA A 16 -12.29 -11.03 -13.55
N GLY A 17 -12.60 -11.97 -14.46
CA GLY A 17 -12.29 -13.39 -14.26
C GLY A 17 -10.80 -13.68 -14.14
N LEU A 18 -9.95 -12.98 -14.91
CA LEU A 18 -8.50 -13.03 -14.75
C LEU A 18 -8.04 -12.49 -13.38
N GLY A 19 -8.62 -11.38 -12.96
CA GLY A 19 -8.37 -10.79 -11.64
C GLY A 19 -8.72 -11.75 -10.51
N ASN A 20 -9.89 -12.37 -10.58
CA ASN A 20 -10.37 -13.34 -9.60
C ASN A 20 -9.47 -14.60 -9.58
N ARG A 21 -9.02 -15.08 -10.73
CA ARG A 21 -8.06 -16.20 -10.81
C ARG A 21 -6.71 -15.84 -10.19
N LYS A 22 -6.17 -14.64 -10.47
CA LYS A 22 -4.95 -14.16 -9.84
C LYS A 22 -5.10 -14.11 -8.33
N ASN A 23 -6.25 -13.61 -7.85
CA ASN A 23 -6.56 -13.53 -6.42
C ASN A 23 -6.59 -14.92 -5.76
N ASP A 24 -7.23 -15.92 -6.38
CA ASP A 24 -7.26 -17.29 -5.89
C ASP A 24 -5.85 -17.91 -5.78
N PHE A 25 -4.99 -17.67 -6.77
CA PHE A 25 -3.61 -18.12 -6.71
C PHE A 25 -2.84 -17.43 -5.60
N PHE A 26 -3.03 -16.12 -5.44
CA PHE A 26 -2.39 -15.35 -4.38
C PHE A 26 -2.76 -15.86 -2.99
N ILE A 27 -4.06 -16.05 -2.71
CA ILE A 27 -4.52 -16.56 -1.41
C ILE A 27 -3.97 -17.97 -1.14
N LYS A 28 -3.96 -18.86 -2.13
CA LYS A 28 -3.38 -20.19 -1.96
C LYS A 28 -1.88 -20.17 -1.69
N ALA A 29 -1.14 -19.27 -2.35
CA ALA A 29 0.28 -19.09 -2.08
C ALA A 29 0.51 -18.54 -0.68
N LEU A 30 -0.26 -17.54 -0.26
CA LEU A 30 -0.19 -16.97 1.09
C LEU A 30 -0.43 -18.05 2.16
N ASP A 31 -1.48 -18.87 2.00
CA ASP A 31 -1.83 -19.94 2.95
C ASP A 31 -0.77 -21.06 3.02
N SER A 32 -0.06 -21.35 1.91
CA SER A 32 0.87 -22.48 1.82
C SER A 32 2.32 -22.12 2.08
N GLU A 33 2.73 -20.92 1.72
CA GLU A 33 4.12 -20.46 1.76
C GLU A 33 4.35 -19.39 2.84
N GLY A 34 3.26 -18.77 3.34
CA GLY A 34 3.31 -17.63 4.23
C GLY A 34 3.83 -16.37 3.52
N ILE A 35 4.21 -15.38 4.30
CA ILE A 35 4.83 -14.15 3.81
C ILE A 35 5.94 -13.72 4.77
N ASP A 36 7.11 -13.42 4.21
CA ASP A 36 8.20 -12.83 4.95
C ASP A 36 8.15 -11.31 4.80
N ALA A 37 7.93 -10.60 5.89
CA ALA A 37 8.05 -9.16 5.89
C ALA A 37 9.54 -8.75 5.80
N TYR A 38 9.82 -7.65 5.11
CA TYR A 38 11.18 -7.13 4.99
C TYR A 38 11.69 -6.69 6.36
N PRO A 39 12.88 -7.16 6.80
CA PRO A 39 13.40 -6.86 8.14
C PRO A 39 13.51 -5.35 8.44
N GLY A 40 13.93 -4.55 7.45
CA GLY A 40 14.01 -3.09 7.62
C GLY A 40 12.63 -2.44 7.78
N ALA A 41 11.58 -2.97 7.12
CA ALA A 41 10.22 -2.49 7.32
C ALA A 41 9.71 -2.82 8.72
N ILE A 42 9.97 -4.04 9.23
CA ILE A 42 9.62 -4.41 10.61
C ILE A 42 10.30 -3.47 11.60
N SER A 43 11.63 -3.26 11.47
CA SER A 43 12.40 -2.40 12.37
C SER A 43 11.89 -0.95 12.36
N LEU A 44 11.51 -0.43 11.18
CA LEU A 44 10.93 0.90 11.07
C LEU A 44 9.57 0.99 11.79
N VAL A 45 8.67 0.04 11.53
CA VAL A 45 7.34 -0.01 12.16
C VAL A 45 7.46 -0.10 13.69
N GLU A 46 8.32 -0.99 14.21
CA GLU A 46 8.61 -1.10 15.64
C GLU A 46 9.09 0.23 16.23
N LYS A 47 10.04 0.88 15.54
CA LYS A 47 10.58 2.17 15.99
C LYS A 47 9.55 3.29 16.02
N LEU A 48 8.68 3.36 14.99
CA LEU A 48 7.61 4.35 14.92
C LEU A 48 6.57 4.11 16.02
N ALA A 49 6.21 2.86 16.29
CA ALA A 49 5.32 2.50 17.38
C ALA A 49 5.90 2.86 18.75
N ASP A 50 7.17 2.59 18.99
CA ASP A 50 7.86 2.98 20.23
C ASP A 50 7.85 4.49 20.46
N LEU A 51 7.83 5.26 19.38
CA LEU A 51 7.72 6.72 19.40
C LEU A 51 6.27 7.22 19.51
N GLY A 52 5.28 6.32 19.45
CA GLY A 52 3.86 6.66 19.47
C GLY A 52 3.40 7.39 18.21
N ILE A 53 4.05 7.15 17.07
CA ILE A 53 3.68 7.73 15.78
C ILE A 53 2.56 6.89 15.16
N PRO A 54 1.37 7.46 14.89
CA PRO A 54 0.28 6.71 14.29
C PRO A 54 0.63 6.28 12.86
N MET A 55 0.22 5.05 12.51
CA MET A 55 0.53 4.45 11.23
C MET A 55 -0.71 3.90 10.56
N ALA A 56 -0.77 4.01 9.22
CA ALA A 56 -1.79 3.40 8.40
C ALA A 56 -1.16 2.66 7.21
N VAL A 57 -1.82 1.58 6.76
CA VAL A 57 -1.49 0.93 5.50
C VAL A 57 -2.45 1.40 4.42
N VAL A 58 -1.91 1.81 3.25
CA VAL A 58 -2.69 2.19 2.07
C VAL A 58 -2.26 1.32 0.89
N SER A 59 -3.11 0.42 0.47
CA SER A 59 -2.83 -0.58 -0.55
C SER A 59 -3.90 -0.62 -1.63
N SER A 60 -3.50 -0.78 -2.89
CA SER A 60 -4.44 -1.04 -3.99
C SER A 60 -4.95 -2.49 -4.01
N SER A 61 -4.34 -3.38 -3.24
CA SER A 61 -4.76 -4.77 -3.12
C SER A 61 -6.00 -4.90 -2.24
N ARG A 62 -6.90 -5.81 -2.58
CA ARG A 62 -8.03 -6.20 -1.70
C ARG A 62 -7.61 -7.17 -0.59
N ASN A 63 -6.35 -7.61 -0.59
CA ASN A 63 -5.81 -8.62 0.32
C ASN A 63 -4.82 -8.02 1.34
N ALA A 64 -4.80 -6.72 1.55
CA ALA A 64 -3.86 -6.12 2.50
C ALA A 64 -4.08 -6.61 3.92
N ALA A 65 -5.33 -6.70 4.38
CA ALA A 65 -5.64 -7.18 5.72
C ALA A 65 -5.19 -8.64 5.98
N PRO A 66 -5.51 -9.64 5.13
CA PRO A 66 -4.98 -11.00 5.32
C PRO A 66 -3.44 -11.08 5.21
N VAL A 67 -2.80 -10.28 4.37
CA VAL A 67 -1.33 -10.21 4.27
C VAL A 67 -0.72 -9.71 5.58
N LEU A 68 -1.26 -8.64 6.16
CA LEU A 68 -0.80 -8.11 7.43
C LEU A 68 -1.02 -9.10 8.58
N ALA A 69 -2.14 -9.82 8.57
CA ALA A 69 -2.43 -10.84 9.57
C ALA A 69 -1.43 -12.00 9.50
N GLU A 70 -1.12 -12.50 8.31
CA GLU A 70 -0.13 -13.55 8.11
C GLU A 70 1.29 -13.11 8.50
N ALA A 71 1.64 -11.84 8.22
CA ALA A 71 2.91 -11.25 8.62
C ALA A 71 2.98 -10.89 10.13
N GLY A 72 1.88 -11.02 10.89
CA GLY A 72 1.84 -10.64 12.31
C GLY A 72 1.92 -9.12 12.55
N LEU A 73 1.53 -8.32 11.58
CA LEU A 73 1.68 -6.87 11.61
C LEU A 73 0.36 -6.09 11.82
N THR A 74 -0.77 -6.79 11.99
CA THR A 74 -2.10 -6.14 12.08
C THR A 74 -2.18 -5.11 13.19
N ASP A 75 -1.65 -5.43 14.37
CA ASP A 75 -1.80 -4.59 15.58
C ASP A 75 -0.90 -3.34 15.58
N TRP A 76 -0.03 -3.20 14.58
CA TRP A 76 0.87 -2.04 14.44
C TRP A 76 0.23 -0.85 13.74
N PHE A 77 -0.89 -1.06 13.07
CA PHE A 77 -1.54 -0.04 12.26
C PHE A 77 -2.95 0.26 12.77
N GLU A 78 -3.24 1.54 13.01
CA GLU A 78 -4.57 1.97 13.42
C GLU A 78 -5.59 1.82 12.29
N MET A 79 -5.13 1.75 11.03
CA MET A 79 -6.00 1.71 9.88
C MET A 79 -5.36 0.99 8.69
N VAL A 80 -6.20 0.29 7.93
CA VAL A 80 -5.86 -0.28 6.62
C VAL A 80 -6.86 0.25 5.59
N VAL A 81 -6.38 1.02 4.63
CA VAL A 81 -7.12 1.45 3.44
C VAL A 81 -6.71 0.56 2.29
N ASP A 82 -7.47 -0.49 2.06
CA ASP A 82 -7.26 -1.45 0.99
C ASP A 82 -8.27 -1.27 -0.15
N GLY A 83 -8.20 -2.13 -1.18
CA GLY A 83 -9.14 -2.07 -2.31
C GLY A 83 -10.61 -2.25 -1.91
N VAL A 84 -10.90 -2.92 -0.78
CA VAL A 84 -12.26 -3.08 -0.27
C VAL A 84 -12.75 -1.78 0.36
N VAL A 85 -11.91 -1.14 1.16
CA VAL A 85 -12.20 0.18 1.75
C VAL A 85 -12.34 1.23 0.67
N ALA A 86 -11.43 1.25 -0.31
CA ALA A 86 -11.48 2.20 -1.43
C ALA A 86 -12.81 2.10 -2.22
N GLU A 87 -13.28 0.89 -2.50
CA GLU A 87 -14.57 0.67 -3.16
C GLU A 87 -15.75 1.13 -2.29
N ARG A 88 -15.77 0.77 -1.02
CA ARG A 88 -16.83 1.14 -0.07
C ARG A 88 -16.96 2.66 0.10
N GLU A 89 -15.83 3.35 0.20
CA GLU A 89 -15.77 4.81 0.40
C GLU A 89 -15.75 5.59 -0.92
N ASN A 90 -15.81 4.89 -2.07
CA ASN A 90 -15.77 5.48 -3.42
C ASN A 90 -14.52 6.35 -3.63
N LEU A 91 -13.36 5.87 -3.18
CA LEU A 91 -12.07 6.53 -3.34
C LEU A 91 -11.45 6.16 -4.68
N ALA A 92 -10.88 7.16 -5.37
CA ALA A 92 -10.10 6.92 -6.57
C ALA A 92 -8.79 6.18 -6.21
N GLY A 93 -8.35 5.27 -7.10
CA GLY A 93 -7.10 4.54 -6.91
C GLY A 93 -5.87 5.35 -7.31
N LYS A 94 -4.69 4.97 -6.79
CA LYS A 94 -3.40 5.55 -7.18
C LYS A 94 -3.26 5.61 -8.71
N PRO A 95 -2.80 6.71 -9.31
CA PRO A 95 -2.04 7.81 -8.71
C PRO A 95 -2.89 8.95 -8.09
N ASP A 96 -4.21 8.80 -7.98
CA ASP A 96 -5.03 9.77 -7.26
C ASP A 96 -4.71 9.70 -5.75
N PRO A 97 -4.58 10.84 -5.04
CA PRO A 97 -4.22 10.87 -3.62
C PRO A 97 -5.35 10.45 -2.66
N ALA A 98 -6.57 10.22 -3.14
CA ALA A 98 -7.76 10.02 -2.32
C ALA A 98 -7.59 8.99 -1.21
N CYS A 99 -6.95 7.84 -1.48
CA CYS A 99 -6.75 6.81 -0.46
C CYS A 99 -5.79 7.26 0.66
N PHE A 100 -4.74 7.99 0.34
CA PHE A 100 -3.80 8.53 1.34
C PHE A 100 -4.45 9.65 2.15
N LEU A 101 -5.16 10.58 1.48
CA LEU A 101 -5.88 11.66 2.14
C LEU A 101 -6.96 11.13 3.09
N TYR A 102 -7.68 10.08 2.68
CA TYR A 102 -8.66 9.41 3.54
C TYR A 102 -8.01 8.80 4.79
N ALA A 103 -6.85 8.15 4.64
CA ALA A 103 -6.11 7.60 5.78
C ALA A 103 -5.69 8.72 6.76
N ALA A 104 -5.15 9.82 6.25
CA ALA A 104 -4.76 10.98 7.06
C ALA A 104 -5.96 11.61 7.78
N GLU A 105 -7.10 11.78 7.08
CA GLU A 105 -8.35 12.29 7.65
C GLU A 105 -8.85 11.43 8.83
N VAL A 106 -8.88 10.10 8.65
CA VAL A 106 -9.34 9.18 9.71
C VAL A 106 -8.41 9.17 10.91
N LEU A 107 -7.09 9.28 10.68
CA LEU A 107 -6.11 9.42 11.77
C LEU A 107 -6.14 10.82 12.41
N GLY A 108 -6.83 11.79 11.82
CA GLY A 108 -6.87 13.17 12.30
C GLY A 108 -5.55 13.92 12.12
N ILE A 109 -4.76 13.55 11.12
CA ILE A 109 -3.44 14.11 10.81
C ILE A 109 -3.54 14.99 9.57
N ASP A 110 -2.96 16.19 9.62
CA ASP A 110 -2.80 17.02 8.42
C ASP A 110 -1.83 16.33 7.46
N PRO A 111 -2.15 16.19 6.16
CA PRO A 111 -1.22 15.61 5.19
C PRO A 111 0.18 16.25 5.23
N ALA A 112 0.27 17.55 5.48
CA ALA A 112 1.55 18.26 5.60
C ALA A 112 2.41 17.78 6.79
N ASP A 113 1.81 17.14 7.80
CA ASP A 113 2.48 16.57 8.97
C ASP A 113 2.68 15.04 8.85
N ALA A 114 2.31 14.45 7.72
CA ALA A 114 2.41 13.02 7.47
C ALA A 114 3.47 12.69 6.42
N VAL A 115 4.01 11.47 6.50
CA VAL A 115 4.98 10.91 5.56
C VAL A 115 4.34 9.76 4.80
N VAL A 116 4.46 9.74 3.49
CA VAL A 116 4.13 8.60 2.64
C VAL A 116 5.40 7.80 2.36
N VAL A 117 5.34 6.48 2.56
CA VAL A 117 6.41 5.53 2.20
C VAL A 117 5.87 4.57 1.15
N GLU A 118 6.48 4.52 -0.02
CA GLU A 118 5.96 3.80 -1.19
C GLU A 118 7.06 3.24 -2.09
N ASP A 119 6.77 2.13 -2.78
CA ASP A 119 7.69 1.49 -3.71
C ASP A 119 7.23 1.55 -5.18
N ALA A 120 5.98 1.92 -5.42
CA ALA A 120 5.40 2.01 -6.75
C ALA A 120 5.32 3.46 -7.24
N LEU A 121 5.63 3.70 -8.52
CA LEU A 121 5.55 5.03 -9.13
C LEU A 121 4.18 5.69 -8.91
N SER A 122 3.09 4.95 -9.16
CA SER A 122 1.73 5.48 -8.95
C SER A 122 1.41 5.84 -7.51
N GLY A 123 2.05 5.18 -6.54
CA GLY A 123 1.91 5.52 -5.13
C GLY A 123 2.71 6.75 -4.73
N VAL A 124 3.92 6.89 -5.25
CA VAL A 124 4.74 8.10 -5.09
C VAL A 124 4.04 9.31 -5.70
N GLU A 125 3.51 9.18 -6.93
CA GLU A 125 2.70 10.23 -7.58
C GLU A 125 1.49 10.64 -6.73
N ALA A 126 0.78 9.66 -6.15
CA ALA A 126 -0.35 9.92 -5.27
C ALA A 126 0.06 10.67 -3.98
N GLY A 127 1.17 10.27 -3.36
CA GLY A 127 1.74 10.97 -2.20
C GLY A 127 2.10 12.42 -2.53
N ALA A 128 2.82 12.63 -3.63
CA ALA A 128 3.21 13.97 -4.09
C ALA A 128 1.99 14.84 -4.41
N ALA A 129 0.97 14.28 -5.08
CA ALA A 129 -0.27 15.00 -5.41
C ALA A 129 -1.11 15.34 -4.17
N GLY A 130 -1.00 14.57 -3.08
CA GLY A 130 -1.75 14.76 -1.84
C GLY A 130 -1.23 15.86 -0.94
N GLY A 131 -0.08 16.45 -1.23
CA GLY A 131 0.53 17.50 -0.41
C GLY A 131 1.05 17.00 0.93
N PHE A 132 1.49 15.76 0.99
CA PHE A 132 2.12 15.18 2.18
C PHE A 132 3.46 15.87 2.49
N GLY A 133 3.79 15.92 3.80
CA GLY A 133 4.99 16.61 4.27
C GLY A 133 6.30 16.01 3.74
N MET A 134 6.29 14.70 3.44
CA MET A 134 7.39 14.00 2.79
C MET A 134 6.86 12.76 2.05
N VAL A 135 7.47 12.45 0.92
CA VAL A 135 7.25 11.20 0.17
C VAL A 135 8.58 10.46 0.06
N VAL A 136 8.66 9.29 0.68
CA VAL A 136 9.84 8.42 0.62
C VAL A 136 9.58 7.29 -0.38
N GLY A 137 10.41 7.20 -1.40
CA GLY A 137 10.44 6.09 -2.33
C GLY A 137 11.31 4.95 -1.80
N ILE A 138 10.84 3.70 -1.88
CA ILE A 138 11.65 2.51 -1.63
C ILE A 138 11.97 1.88 -2.97
N ASP A 139 13.23 1.88 -3.40
CA ASP A 139 13.61 1.29 -4.68
C ASP A 139 13.65 -0.24 -4.58
N ARG A 140 12.58 -0.86 -5.05
CA ARG A 140 12.44 -2.31 -5.20
C ARG A 140 12.46 -2.76 -6.67
N GLY A 141 13.18 -1.98 -7.50
CA GLY A 141 13.34 -2.23 -8.93
C GLY A 141 12.57 -1.26 -9.84
N ALA A 142 11.93 -0.25 -9.28
CA ALA A 142 11.33 0.84 -10.06
C ALA A 142 12.40 1.78 -10.64
N GLY A 143 13.51 1.92 -9.92
CA GLY A 143 14.60 2.84 -10.23
C GLY A 143 14.50 4.13 -9.40
N ALA A 144 15.64 4.52 -8.79
CA ALA A 144 15.67 5.71 -7.93
C ALA A 144 15.34 6.99 -8.71
N ASP A 145 15.85 7.13 -9.92
CA ASP A 145 15.61 8.30 -10.77
C ASP A 145 14.13 8.42 -11.16
N GLU A 146 13.46 7.29 -11.42
CA GLU A 146 12.05 7.22 -11.75
C GLU A 146 11.17 7.57 -10.53
N LEU A 147 11.52 7.09 -9.34
CA LEU A 147 10.81 7.43 -8.10
C LEU A 147 10.98 8.91 -7.76
N LEU A 148 12.18 9.49 -7.91
CA LEU A 148 12.40 10.92 -7.76
C LEU A 148 11.59 11.73 -8.79
N ALA A 149 11.57 11.29 -10.05
CA ALA A 149 10.79 11.93 -11.11
C ALA A 149 9.28 11.87 -10.85
N ALA A 150 8.79 10.80 -10.19
CA ALA A 150 7.40 10.65 -9.77
C ALA A 150 7.02 11.52 -8.58
N GLY A 151 8.00 12.15 -7.91
CA GLY A 151 7.77 13.10 -6.82
C GLY A 151 8.22 12.65 -5.44
N ALA A 152 9.05 11.60 -5.34
CA ALA A 152 9.69 11.25 -4.06
C ALA A 152 10.68 12.36 -3.66
N ASP A 153 10.66 12.74 -2.38
CA ASP A 153 11.63 13.66 -1.79
C ASP A 153 12.94 12.98 -1.43
N LEU A 154 12.85 11.69 -1.10
CA LEU A 154 13.95 10.82 -0.73
C LEU A 154 13.72 9.42 -1.32
N VAL A 155 14.78 8.77 -1.78
CA VAL A 155 14.73 7.37 -2.19
C VAL A 155 15.78 6.57 -1.42
N VAL A 156 15.38 5.40 -0.90
CA VAL A 156 16.23 4.44 -0.22
C VAL A 156 15.99 3.04 -0.80
N GLU A 157 16.92 2.11 -0.60
CA GLU A 157 16.77 0.72 -1.03
C GLU A 157 16.00 -0.13 -0.01
N ASP A 158 16.10 0.23 1.28
CA ASP A 158 15.41 -0.47 2.38
C ASP A 158 14.92 0.51 3.46
N CYS A 159 13.78 0.18 4.07
CA CYS A 159 13.20 0.99 5.15
C CYS A 159 14.15 1.14 6.37
N GLY A 160 15.07 0.21 6.56
CA GLY A 160 16.08 0.27 7.63
C GLY A 160 17.05 1.45 7.51
N GLU A 161 17.18 2.04 6.30
CA GLU A 161 17.99 3.25 6.10
C GLU A 161 17.35 4.53 6.68
N LEU A 162 16.10 4.43 7.10
CA LEU A 162 15.36 5.54 7.73
C LEU A 162 15.49 5.58 9.26
N LEU A 163 16.26 4.64 9.86
CA LEU A 163 16.43 4.47 11.30
C LEU A 163 17.57 5.31 11.91
#